data_1498c7deed40f5d3e014f8d406a70685
#
_entry.id   1498c7deed40f5d3e014f8d406a70685
#
_cell.length_a   1.000
_cell.length_b   1.000
_cell.length_c   1.000
_cell.angle_alpha   90.00
_cell.angle_beta   90.00
_cell.angle_gamma   90.00
#
_symmetry.space_group_name_H-M   'P 1'
#
loop_
_entity.id
_entity.type
_entity.pdbx_description
1 polymer ?
#
loop_
_entity_poly.entity_id
_entity_poly.type
_entity_poly.pdbx_seq_one_letter_code
_entity_poly.pdbx_strand_id
1 'polypeptide(L)'
;HIDHTGLLPLIYAKGFKGQIFATQATCDLCNIMLKDSAHIQEMEAEWKNRKARRAGNPEVQALYTVNDAEGVLKHFVPCHYGDILTICDGLKVRFTDVGHLLGSASIEVWIDEDGVQKKIVFSGDIGNKNKPLIKDPQYTDEADYVVMECTYGDRSHDRTHEHIEEFAKIIQRTLDRHGNVVIPAFAVGRTQEILYFIRKIKEEGLVTGHDGFPLYVDSPLAVEATHVFNKNISECFDEEAMDLVNRGINPIAFPGLNLSVSSDDSKAINFDSEPKVIISAAGMCDAGRIRHHLKHNLWRQECTIVFAGYQAVGTLGRSLIEGAEVVKLFGETIDVEAEIVCLDG
;
A
#
# COMPACT_ATOMS: atom_id res chain seq x y z
N HIS A 1 8.12 -2.24 -2.92
CA HIS A 1 6.76 -2.71 -3.14
C HIS A 1 6.74 -3.85 -4.14
N ILE A 2 5.56 -4.44 -4.44
CA ILE A 2 5.43 -5.64 -5.29
C ILE A 2 5.90 -5.42 -6.73
N ASP A 3 5.80 -4.23 -7.27
CA ASP A 3 6.30 -3.85 -8.59
C ASP A 3 7.83 -3.96 -8.72
N HIS A 4 8.58 -3.73 -7.62
CA HIS A 4 10.03 -3.94 -7.60
C HIS A 4 10.44 -5.38 -7.26
N THR A 5 9.62 -6.12 -6.52
CA THR A 5 9.99 -7.43 -5.95
C THR A 5 9.21 -8.60 -6.51
N GLY A 6 8.09 -8.35 -7.19
CA GLY A 6 7.11 -9.37 -7.59
C GLY A 6 7.62 -10.43 -8.56
N LEU A 7 8.75 -10.21 -9.23
CA LEU A 7 9.37 -11.21 -10.11
C LEU A 7 10.41 -12.10 -9.40
N LEU A 8 10.75 -11.83 -8.15
CA LEU A 8 11.71 -12.63 -7.41
C LEU A 8 11.32 -14.12 -7.30
N PRO A 9 10.05 -14.48 -7.04
CA PRO A 9 9.66 -15.90 -7.06
C PRO A 9 9.83 -16.56 -8.43
N LEU A 10 9.59 -15.85 -9.53
CA LEU A 10 9.83 -16.35 -10.87
C LEU A 10 11.33 -16.62 -11.13
N ILE A 11 12.19 -15.71 -10.69
CA ILE A 11 13.65 -15.87 -10.83
C ILE A 11 14.10 -17.08 -10.02
N TYR A 12 13.56 -17.29 -8.81
CA TYR A 12 13.80 -18.48 -8.00
C TYR A 12 13.35 -19.77 -8.72
N ALA A 13 12.13 -19.80 -9.27
CA ALA A 13 11.61 -20.91 -10.03
C ALA A 13 12.48 -21.25 -11.26
N LYS A 14 13.18 -20.24 -11.81
CA LYS A 14 14.17 -20.40 -12.92
C LYS A 14 15.55 -20.86 -12.45
N GLY A 15 15.73 -21.15 -11.15
CA GLY A 15 16.97 -21.74 -10.62
C GLY A 15 17.92 -20.76 -9.94
N PHE A 16 17.49 -19.51 -9.64
CA PHE A 16 18.28 -18.58 -8.83
C PHE A 16 18.53 -19.16 -7.43
N LYS A 17 19.77 -19.07 -6.96
CA LYS A 17 20.22 -19.58 -5.65
C LYS A 17 21.11 -18.60 -4.89
N GLY A 18 21.25 -17.38 -5.39
CA GLY A 18 22.04 -16.33 -4.75
C GLY A 18 21.36 -15.72 -3.53
N GLN A 19 22.04 -14.82 -2.87
CA GLN A 19 21.48 -14.00 -1.79
C GLN A 19 20.75 -12.78 -2.37
N ILE A 20 19.72 -12.32 -1.65
CA ILE A 20 18.93 -11.12 -1.98
C ILE A 20 19.05 -10.18 -0.80
N PHE A 21 19.83 -9.11 -0.95
CA PHE A 21 20.02 -8.10 0.08
C PHE A 21 18.90 -7.07 0.01
N ALA A 22 18.28 -6.78 1.14
CA ALA A 22 17.21 -5.79 1.26
C ALA A 22 17.14 -5.25 2.68
N THR A 23 16.52 -4.09 2.90
CA THR A 23 16.26 -3.59 4.25
C THR A 23 15.39 -4.58 5.04
N GLN A 24 15.51 -4.57 6.38
CA GLN A 24 14.72 -5.47 7.24
C GLN A 24 13.21 -5.32 6.97
N ALA A 25 12.73 -4.08 6.86
CA ALA A 25 11.32 -3.82 6.60
C ALA A 25 10.88 -4.32 5.22
N THR A 26 11.73 -4.20 4.18
CA THR A 26 11.46 -4.77 2.86
C THR A 26 11.40 -6.30 2.92
N CYS A 27 12.28 -6.96 3.67
CA CYS A 27 12.22 -8.42 3.87
C CYS A 27 10.89 -8.84 4.52
N ASP A 28 10.46 -8.11 5.55
CA ASP A 28 9.19 -8.39 6.25
C ASP A 28 7.98 -8.15 5.35
N LEU A 29 7.96 -7.06 4.56
CA LEU A 29 6.90 -6.80 3.57
C LEU A 29 6.88 -7.85 2.46
N CYS A 30 8.02 -8.25 1.92
CA CYS A 30 8.11 -9.30 0.90
C CYS A 30 7.55 -10.63 1.41
N ASN A 31 7.72 -10.93 2.71
CA ASN A 31 7.18 -12.15 3.29
C ASN A 31 5.64 -12.25 3.23
N ILE A 32 4.94 -11.12 3.24
CA ILE A 32 3.48 -11.10 3.10
C ILE A 32 3.06 -10.87 1.64
N MET A 33 3.66 -9.91 0.95
CA MET A 33 3.26 -9.51 -0.40
C MET A 33 3.53 -10.58 -1.46
N LEU A 34 4.69 -11.26 -1.40
CA LEU A 34 5.03 -12.27 -2.42
C LEU A 34 4.13 -13.51 -2.32
N LYS A 35 3.75 -13.90 -1.10
CA LYS A 35 2.81 -15.02 -0.89
C LYS A 35 1.40 -14.65 -1.34
N ASP A 36 0.93 -13.44 -1.01
CA ASP A 36 -0.38 -12.94 -1.44
C ASP A 36 -0.46 -12.87 -2.98
N SER A 37 0.56 -12.29 -3.62
CA SER A 37 0.66 -12.23 -5.08
C SER A 37 0.67 -13.61 -5.73
N ALA A 38 1.41 -14.56 -5.18
CA ALA A 38 1.44 -15.93 -5.67
C ALA A 38 0.06 -16.59 -5.56
N HIS A 39 -0.59 -16.46 -4.41
CA HIS A 39 -1.93 -16.98 -4.19
C HIS A 39 -2.96 -16.41 -5.18
N ILE A 40 -2.93 -15.10 -5.42
CA ILE A 40 -3.80 -14.44 -6.40
C ILE A 40 -3.58 -15.01 -7.79
N GLN A 41 -2.32 -15.18 -8.21
CA GLN A 41 -1.98 -15.74 -9.53
C GLN A 41 -2.43 -17.18 -9.69
N GLU A 42 -2.27 -18.02 -8.67
CA GLU A 42 -2.75 -19.42 -8.68
C GLU A 42 -4.29 -19.47 -8.80
N MET A 43 -5.00 -18.63 -8.03
CA MET A 43 -6.46 -18.53 -8.10
C MET A 43 -6.96 -18.02 -9.47
N GLU A 44 -6.28 -17.03 -10.05
CA GLU A 44 -6.60 -16.53 -11.39
C GLU A 44 -6.39 -17.60 -12.46
N ALA A 45 -5.27 -18.33 -12.39
CA ALA A 45 -4.98 -19.41 -13.30
C ALA A 45 -6.05 -20.51 -13.20
N GLU A 46 -6.43 -20.90 -11.99
CA GLU A 46 -7.50 -21.90 -11.77
C GLU A 46 -8.84 -21.42 -12.33
N TRP A 47 -9.20 -20.14 -12.11
CA TRP A 47 -10.43 -19.59 -12.64
C TRP A 47 -10.43 -19.54 -14.17
N LYS A 48 -9.33 -19.14 -14.82
CA LYS A 48 -9.14 -19.18 -16.27
C LYS A 48 -9.25 -20.60 -16.80
N ASN A 49 -8.64 -21.57 -16.10
CA ASN A 49 -8.65 -22.97 -16.48
C ASN A 49 -10.04 -23.61 -16.37
N ARG A 50 -10.84 -23.25 -15.38
CA ARG A 50 -12.25 -23.67 -15.31
C ARG A 50 -13.05 -23.22 -16.54
N LYS A 51 -12.80 -22.02 -17.06
CA LYS A 51 -13.40 -21.52 -18.30
C LYS A 51 -12.81 -22.19 -19.53
N ALA A 52 -11.49 -22.35 -19.60
CA ALA A 52 -10.78 -22.97 -20.71
C ALA A 52 -11.24 -24.42 -20.94
N ARG A 53 -11.36 -25.22 -19.87
CA ARG A 53 -11.87 -26.60 -19.95
C ARG A 53 -13.28 -26.68 -20.55
N ARG A 54 -14.17 -25.75 -20.21
CA ARG A 54 -15.53 -25.69 -20.77
C ARG A 54 -15.54 -25.31 -22.25
N ALA A 55 -14.54 -24.54 -22.69
CA ALA A 55 -14.41 -24.04 -24.05
C ALA A 55 -13.47 -24.88 -24.93
N GLY A 56 -12.82 -25.93 -24.40
CA GLY A 56 -11.83 -26.76 -25.12
C GLY A 56 -10.52 -26.00 -25.39
N ASN A 57 -10.21 -24.97 -24.67
CA ASN A 57 -8.98 -24.19 -24.81
C ASN A 57 -7.84 -24.73 -23.93
N PRO A 58 -6.56 -24.46 -24.28
CA PRO A 58 -5.42 -24.80 -23.45
C PRO A 58 -5.48 -24.19 -22.06
N GLU A 59 -4.98 -24.91 -21.05
CA GLU A 59 -4.83 -24.40 -19.69
C GLU A 59 -3.63 -23.46 -19.58
N VAL A 60 -3.73 -22.47 -18.68
CA VAL A 60 -2.66 -21.54 -18.33
C VAL A 60 -2.08 -21.91 -16.97
N GLN A 61 -0.80 -21.62 -16.76
CA GLN A 61 -0.14 -21.77 -15.47
C GLN A 61 0.02 -20.40 -14.80
N ALA A 62 0.04 -20.39 -13.47
CA ALA A 62 0.48 -19.23 -12.72
C ALA A 62 1.93 -18.88 -13.09
N LEU A 63 2.31 -17.64 -13.05
CA LEU A 63 3.66 -17.18 -13.35
C LEU A 63 4.68 -17.78 -12.36
N TYR A 64 4.27 -17.93 -11.11
CA TYR A 64 4.95 -18.65 -10.04
C TYR A 64 3.91 -19.07 -8.98
N THR A 65 4.32 -19.96 -8.09
CA THR A 65 3.47 -20.55 -7.06
C THR A 65 3.78 -20.00 -5.67
N VAL A 66 2.91 -20.27 -4.69
CA VAL A 66 3.17 -19.97 -3.28
C VAL A 66 4.46 -20.65 -2.80
N ASN A 67 4.74 -21.87 -3.26
CA ASN A 67 5.98 -22.58 -2.94
C ASN A 67 7.24 -21.85 -3.48
N ASP A 68 7.15 -21.24 -4.66
CA ASP A 68 8.25 -20.45 -5.23
C ASP A 68 8.45 -19.16 -4.41
N ALA A 69 7.37 -18.51 -3.97
CA ALA A 69 7.44 -17.36 -3.08
C ALA A 69 8.07 -17.71 -1.71
N GLU A 70 7.66 -18.82 -1.10
CA GLU A 70 8.26 -19.30 0.15
C GLU A 70 9.71 -19.73 -0.02
N GLY A 71 10.05 -20.26 -1.20
CA GLY A 71 11.40 -20.65 -1.56
C GLY A 71 12.34 -19.46 -1.64
N VAL A 72 11.98 -18.42 -2.38
CA VAL A 72 12.81 -17.22 -2.58
C VAL A 72 13.00 -16.43 -1.28
N LEU A 73 12.02 -16.41 -0.38
CA LEU A 73 12.13 -15.72 0.91
C LEU A 73 13.28 -16.23 1.78
N LYS A 74 13.72 -17.47 1.60
CA LYS A 74 14.87 -18.05 2.31
C LYS A 74 16.22 -17.49 1.86
N HIS A 75 16.24 -16.79 0.74
CA HIS A 75 17.42 -16.16 0.16
C HIS A 75 17.62 -14.71 0.58
N PHE A 76 16.64 -14.12 1.28
CA PHE A 76 16.74 -12.74 1.74
C PHE A 76 17.77 -12.61 2.88
N VAL A 77 18.59 -11.57 2.77
CA VAL A 77 19.55 -11.15 3.77
C VAL A 77 19.19 -9.74 4.21
N PRO A 78 18.66 -9.57 5.41
CA PRO A 78 18.25 -8.25 5.89
C PRO A 78 19.48 -7.37 6.16
N CYS A 79 19.36 -6.09 5.80
CA CYS A 79 20.39 -5.08 5.95
C CYS A 79 19.81 -3.86 6.70
N HIS A 80 20.66 -3.12 7.40
CA HIS A 80 20.30 -1.85 8.01
C HIS A 80 20.63 -0.68 7.08
N TYR A 81 19.89 0.40 7.22
CA TYR A 81 20.19 1.64 6.51
C TYR A 81 21.56 2.17 6.93
N GLY A 82 22.30 2.70 5.97
CA GLY A 82 23.61 3.32 6.17
C GLY A 82 24.80 2.35 6.24
N ASP A 83 24.56 1.06 6.48
CA ASP A 83 25.64 0.07 6.52
C ASP A 83 26.23 -0.19 5.13
N ILE A 84 27.58 -0.18 5.04
CA ILE A 84 28.29 -0.56 3.82
C ILE A 84 28.57 -2.06 3.86
N LEU A 85 27.97 -2.78 2.93
CA LEU A 85 28.08 -4.22 2.80
C LEU A 85 29.04 -4.58 1.66
N THR A 86 30.04 -5.41 1.94
CA THR A 86 30.89 -6.01 0.89
C THR A 86 30.19 -7.26 0.38
N ILE A 87 29.76 -7.23 -0.87
CA ILE A 87 29.05 -8.34 -1.54
C ILE A 87 30.06 -9.38 -2.05
N CYS A 88 31.12 -8.91 -2.70
CA CYS A 88 32.27 -9.68 -3.14
C CYS A 88 33.45 -8.72 -3.35
N ASP A 89 34.61 -9.25 -3.75
CA ASP A 89 35.77 -8.42 -4.11
C ASP A 89 35.36 -7.42 -5.20
N GLY A 90 35.67 -6.15 -4.98
CA GLY A 90 35.35 -5.06 -5.90
C GLY A 90 33.88 -4.60 -5.89
N LEU A 91 33.00 -5.18 -5.06
CA LEU A 91 31.58 -4.79 -5.04
C LEU A 91 31.09 -4.52 -3.62
N LYS A 92 30.65 -3.28 -3.37
CA LYS A 92 30.02 -2.87 -2.10
C LYS A 92 28.67 -2.22 -2.37
N VAL A 93 27.76 -2.31 -1.40
CA VAL A 93 26.45 -1.68 -1.48
C VAL A 93 26.08 -0.99 -0.15
N ARG A 94 25.24 0.03 -0.23
CA ARG A 94 24.59 0.66 0.92
C ARG A 94 23.14 0.97 0.57
N PHE A 95 22.24 0.78 1.53
CA PHE A 95 20.84 1.18 1.44
C PHE A 95 20.65 2.50 2.20
N THR A 96 20.10 3.51 1.52
CA THR A 96 19.84 4.84 2.10
C THR A 96 18.32 5.07 2.07
N ASP A 97 17.73 5.40 3.22
CA ASP A 97 16.29 5.61 3.34
C ASP A 97 15.84 6.78 2.46
N VAL A 98 14.85 6.55 1.62
CA VAL A 98 14.30 7.56 0.70
C VAL A 98 12.85 7.95 1.04
N GLY A 99 12.33 7.56 2.21
CA GLY A 99 11.08 8.06 2.78
C GLY A 99 9.83 7.86 1.91
N HIS A 100 9.84 6.89 0.99
CA HIS A 100 8.70 6.63 0.11
C HIS A 100 7.68 5.70 0.75
N LEU A 101 8.15 4.52 1.18
CA LEU A 101 7.39 3.50 1.90
C LEU A 101 8.25 2.90 3.00
N LEU A 102 7.64 2.17 3.91
CA LEU A 102 8.36 1.39 4.92
C LEU A 102 9.39 0.49 4.24
N GLY A 103 10.66 0.65 4.58
CA GLY A 103 11.75 -0.13 4.01
C GLY A 103 12.28 0.36 2.65
N SER A 104 11.71 1.41 2.07
CA SER A 104 12.19 1.96 0.80
C SER A 104 13.63 2.46 0.90
N ALA A 105 14.42 2.25 -0.14
CA ALA A 105 15.81 2.68 -0.16
C ALA A 105 16.28 3.04 -1.57
N SER A 106 17.15 4.03 -1.66
CA SER A 106 18.12 4.10 -2.75
C SER A 106 19.24 3.10 -2.50
N ILE A 107 19.79 2.57 -3.57
CA ILE A 107 20.89 1.61 -3.51
C ILE A 107 22.13 2.26 -4.09
N GLU A 108 23.14 2.47 -3.24
CA GLU A 108 24.44 2.95 -3.64
C GLU A 108 25.34 1.74 -3.87
N VAL A 109 25.96 1.68 -5.04
CA VAL A 109 26.81 0.57 -5.47
C VAL A 109 28.19 1.08 -5.81
N TRP A 110 29.23 0.62 -5.11
CA TRP A 110 30.61 0.88 -5.46
C TRP A 110 31.18 -0.34 -6.18
N ILE A 111 31.73 -0.08 -7.36
CA ILE A 111 32.40 -1.08 -8.20
C ILE A 111 33.86 -0.68 -8.31
N ASP A 112 34.77 -1.59 -7.99
CA ASP A 112 36.20 -1.44 -8.16
C ASP A 112 36.71 -2.53 -9.12
N GLU A 113 37.14 -2.12 -10.31
CA GLU A 113 37.70 -2.99 -11.34
C GLU A 113 39.02 -2.42 -11.85
N ASP A 114 40.08 -3.21 -11.77
CA ASP A 114 41.44 -2.82 -12.18
C ASP A 114 41.95 -1.49 -11.56
N GLY A 115 41.55 -1.24 -10.32
CA GLY A 115 41.95 -0.02 -9.57
C GLY A 115 41.13 1.22 -9.97
N VAL A 116 40.09 1.08 -10.78
CA VAL A 116 39.14 2.15 -11.11
C VAL A 116 37.89 1.97 -10.30
N GLN A 117 37.61 2.87 -9.37
CA GLN A 117 36.40 2.85 -8.55
C GLN A 117 35.34 3.75 -9.18
N LYS A 118 34.11 3.23 -9.25
CA LYS A 118 32.90 3.95 -9.71
C LYS A 118 31.78 3.78 -8.70
N LYS A 119 31.01 4.85 -8.48
CA LYS A 119 29.80 4.83 -7.67
C LYS A 119 28.56 5.01 -8.53
N ILE A 120 27.65 4.08 -8.44
CA ILE A 120 26.33 4.12 -9.12
C ILE A 120 25.25 4.22 -8.04
N VAL A 121 24.27 5.08 -8.25
CA VAL A 121 23.08 5.19 -7.38
C VAL A 121 21.84 4.82 -8.17
N PHE A 122 21.06 3.88 -7.62
CA PHE A 122 19.71 3.55 -8.07
C PHE A 122 18.73 4.16 -7.06
N SER A 123 17.90 5.11 -7.50
CA SER A 123 17.05 5.87 -6.57
C SER A 123 15.98 5.02 -5.88
N GLY A 124 15.47 3.97 -6.53
CA GLY A 124 14.16 3.44 -6.18
C GLY A 124 13.10 4.54 -6.34
N ASP A 125 11.95 4.37 -5.70
CA ASP A 125 10.93 5.39 -5.61
C ASP A 125 11.25 6.33 -4.44
N ILE A 126 11.32 7.64 -4.70
CA ILE A 126 11.70 8.65 -3.71
C ILE A 126 10.44 9.25 -3.08
N GLY A 127 10.40 9.35 -1.76
CA GLY A 127 9.30 9.95 -1.02
C GLY A 127 9.35 11.47 -0.97
N ASN A 128 8.23 12.06 -0.56
CA ASN A 128 8.14 13.47 -0.26
C ASN A 128 8.60 13.75 1.18
N LYS A 129 9.02 14.99 1.45
CA LYS A 129 9.29 15.47 2.81
C LYS A 129 7.99 15.67 3.58
N ASN A 130 8.11 15.58 4.91
CA ASN A 130 7.00 15.78 5.85
C ASN A 130 5.82 14.82 5.64
N LYS A 131 6.06 13.63 5.10
CA LYS A 131 5.07 12.57 5.11
C LYS A 131 4.87 12.08 6.55
N PRO A 132 3.64 11.83 6.98
CA PRO A 132 3.42 11.30 8.31
C PRO A 132 3.94 9.86 8.43
N LEU A 133 4.30 9.48 9.65
CA LEU A 133 4.61 8.13 10.07
C LEU A 133 6.02 7.64 9.72
N ILE A 134 6.58 7.98 8.57
CA ILE A 134 7.90 7.51 8.12
C ILE A 134 8.88 8.67 7.96
N LYS A 135 10.18 8.37 8.09
CA LYS A 135 11.25 9.35 8.00
C LYS A 135 11.29 10.05 6.65
N ASP A 136 11.75 11.29 6.65
CA ASP A 136 12.03 12.05 5.44
C ASP A 136 13.13 11.41 4.60
N PRO A 137 13.10 11.60 3.26
CA PRO A 137 14.13 11.11 2.36
C PRO A 137 15.51 11.62 2.75
N GLN A 138 16.48 10.71 2.81
CA GLN A 138 17.90 11.03 2.85
C GLN A 138 18.45 11.06 1.43
N TYR A 139 19.44 11.90 1.20
CA TYR A 139 20.03 12.11 -0.12
C TYR A 139 21.47 11.61 -0.18
N THR A 140 21.89 11.19 -1.36
CA THR A 140 23.26 10.84 -1.66
C THR A 140 23.99 12.08 -2.19
N ASP A 141 25.13 12.43 -1.61
CA ASP A 141 25.85 13.67 -1.93
C ASP A 141 26.52 13.62 -3.30
N GLU A 142 27.10 12.48 -3.70
CA GLU A 142 27.81 12.34 -4.96
C GLU A 142 27.75 10.92 -5.53
N ALA A 143 27.76 10.79 -6.84
CA ALA A 143 27.87 9.56 -7.59
C ALA A 143 28.47 9.81 -8.99
N ASP A 144 29.12 8.79 -9.57
CA ASP A 144 29.55 8.83 -10.98
C ASP A 144 28.35 8.66 -11.93
N TYR A 145 27.38 7.82 -11.55
CA TYR A 145 26.18 7.54 -12.33
C TYR A 145 24.95 7.50 -11.43
N VAL A 146 23.84 8.03 -11.93
CA VAL A 146 22.55 8.02 -11.24
C VAL A 146 21.48 7.45 -12.17
N VAL A 147 20.77 6.42 -11.68
CA VAL A 147 19.56 5.88 -12.30
C VAL A 147 18.42 6.22 -11.39
N MET A 148 17.53 7.14 -11.81
CA MET A 148 16.48 7.64 -10.94
C MET A 148 15.10 7.63 -11.60
N GLU A 149 14.07 7.51 -10.78
CA GLU A 149 12.69 7.69 -11.18
C GLU A 149 12.41 9.11 -11.67
N CYS A 150 11.31 9.30 -12.42
CA CYS A 150 10.87 10.59 -12.91
C CYS A 150 9.34 10.70 -12.97
N THR A 151 8.64 10.04 -12.03
CA THR A 151 7.17 9.93 -12.03
C THR A 151 6.50 11.31 -11.95
N TYR A 152 7.04 12.19 -11.14
CA TYR A 152 6.58 13.56 -10.94
C TYR A 152 7.62 14.61 -11.36
N GLY A 153 8.45 14.28 -12.35
CA GLY A 153 9.50 15.19 -12.85
C GLY A 153 9.00 16.46 -13.53
N ASP A 154 7.72 16.52 -13.89
CA ASP A 154 7.06 17.63 -14.59
C ASP A 154 6.18 18.50 -13.68
N ARG A 155 6.01 18.17 -12.39
CA ARG A 155 5.12 18.87 -11.47
C ARG A 155 5.52 18.72 -10.00
N SER A 156 5.05 19.65 -9.19
CA SER A 156 5.17 19.61 -7.72
C SER A 156 3.88 19.17 -7.08
N HIS A 157 3.96 18.47 -5.94
CA HIS A 157 2.86 18.27 -5.03
C HIS A 157 2.88 19.40 -4.00
N ASP A 158 1.89 20.28 -4.06
CA ASP A 158 1.73 21.37 -3.09
C ASP A 158 0.71 20.95 -2.02
N ARG A 159 1.07 21.08 -0.72
CA ARG A 159 0.21 21.09 0.47
C ARG A 159 -0.09 19.75 1.15
N THR A 160 0.58 19.50 2.25
CA THR A 160 0.29 18.35 3.16
C THR A 160 -0.54 18.70 4.40
N HIS A 161 -0.63 19.97 4.81
CA HIS A 161 -1.28 20.34 6.09
C HIS A 161 -2.79 20.57 6.04
N GLU A 162 -3.37 20.87 4.89
CA GLU A 162 -4.81 21.11 4.76
C GLU A 162 -5.65 19.82 4.72
N HIS A 163 -5.01 18.66 4.51
CA HIS A 163 -5.71 17.40 4.25
C HIS A 163 -6.45 16.83 5.47
N ILE A 164 -5.94 16.99 6.70
CA ILE A 164 -6.58 16.42 7.90
C ILE A 164 -7.93 17.08 8.17
N GLU A 165 -7.99 18.42 8.12
CA GLU A 165 -9.24 19.15 8.33
C GLU A 165 -10.26 18.88 7.21
N GLU A 166 -9.79 18.80 5.95
CA GLU A 166 -10.66 18.47 4.83
C GLU A 166 -11.21 17.04 4.97
N PHE A 167 -10.33 16.11 5.33
CA PHE A 167 -10.74 14.73 5.55
C PHE A 167 -11.74 14.60 6.72
N ALA A 168 -11.51 15.32 7.82
CA ALA A 168 -12.46 15.38 8.93
C ALA A 168 -13.83 15.93 8.49
N LYS A 169 -13.86 16.99 7.67
CA LYS A 169 -15.09 17.55 7.11
C LYS A 169 -15.84 16.56 6.21
N ILE A 170 -15.12 15.77 5.41
CA ILE A 170 -15.71 14.71 4.57
C ILE A 170 -16.35 13.64 5.46
N ILE A 171 -15.63 13.16 6.47
CA ILE A 171 -16.16 12.18 7.42
C ILE A 171 -17.40 12.75 8.12
N GLN A 172 -17.31 13.94 8.68
CA GLN A 172 -18.42 14.61 9.39
C GLN A 172 -19.69 14.63 8.54
N ARG A 173 -19.62 15.30 7.35
CA ARG A 173 -20.81 15.47 6.52
C ARG A 173 -21.41 14.16 6.02
N THR A 174 -20.57 13.12 5.84
CA THR A 174 -21.05 11.81 5.40
C THR A 174 -21.75 11.07 6.53
N LEU A 175 -21.20 11.08 7.74
CA LEU A 175 -21.83 10.47 8.91
C LEU A 175 -23.12 11.21 9.29
N ASP A 176 -23.17 12.55 9.16
CA ASP A 176 -24.37 13.37 9.39
C ASP A 176 -25.52 13.00 8.45
N ARG A 177 -25.20 12.53 7.22
CA ARG A 177 -26.17 12.01 6.26
C ARG A 177 -26.53 10.53 6.50
N HIS A 178 -26.01 9.90 7.54
CA HIS A 178 -26.10 8.46 7.82
C HIS A 178 -25.48 7.58 6.72
N GLY A 179 -24.47 8.09 6.03
CA GLY A 179 -23.74 7.40 4.98
C GLY A 179 -22.43 6.77 5.48
N ASN A 180 -21.86 5.92 4.64
CA ASN A 180 -20.55 5.34 4.84
C ASN A 180 -19.48 6.13 4.07
N VAL A 181 -18.30 6.29 4.67
CA VAL A 181 -17.10 6.74 3.96
C VAL A 181 -16.34 5.50 3.50
N VAL A 182 -16.19 5.31 2.19
CA VAL A 182 -15.47 4.16 1.62
C VAL A 182 -14.17 4.66 0.98
N ILE A 183 -13.05 4.09 1.37
CA ILE A 183 -11.72 4.55 0.99
C ILE A 183 -10.95 3.42 0.31
N PRO A 184 -10.88 3.42 -1.04
CA PRO A 184 -9.97 2.55 -1.76
C PRO A 184 -8.52 2.92 -1.42
N ALA A 185 -7.74 1.98 -0.90
CA ALA A 185 -6.35 2.24 -0.51
C ALA A 185 -5.45 1.05 -0.84
N PHE A 186 -4.19 1.33 -1.16
CA PHE A 186 -3.18 0.27 -1.22
C PHE A 186 -2.96 -0.32 0.17
N ALA A 187 -2.79 -1.62 0.22
CA ALA A 187 -2.63 -2.36 1.48
C ALA A 187 -1.38 -1.94 2.27
N VAL A 188 -0.33 -1.52 1.57
CA VAL A 188 0.94 -1.09 2.13
C VAL A 188 1.13 0.41 1.89
N GLY A 189 1.46 1.15 2.93
CA GLY A 189 1.74 2.58 2.92
C GLY A 189 0.47 3.42 3.09
N ARG A 190 -0.34 3.57 2.06
CA ARG A 190 -1.50 4.47 2.08
C ARG A 190 -2.54 4.09 3.14
N THR A 191 -2.81 2.82 3.37
CA THR A 191 -3.69 2.39 4.46
C THR A 191 -3.17 2.88 5.82
N GLN A 192 -1.88 2.75 6.10
CA GLN A 192 -1.28 3.14 7.37
C GLN A 192 -1.24 4.67 7.54
N GLU A 193 -0.99 5.43 6.47
CA GLU A 193 -1.12 6.90 6.49
C GLU A 193 -2.56 7.35 6.83
N ILE A 194 -3.56 6.73 6.21
CA ILE A 194 -4.97 7.03 6.50
C ILE A 194 -5.31 6.68 7.96
N LEU A 195 -4.81 5.56 8.48
CA LEU A 195 -4.99 5.20 9.89
C LEU A 195 -4.39 6.26 10.82
N TYR A 196 -3.20 6.77 10.50
CA TYR A 196 -2.57 7.86 11.25
C TYR A 196 -3.44 9.12 11.26
N PHE A 197 -3.96 9.54 10.10
CA PHE A 197 -4.83 10.71 10.02
C PHE A 197 -6.15 10.52 10.78
N ILE A 198 -6.80 9.35 10.67
CA ILE A 198 -8.06 9.08 11.39
C ILE A 198 -7.82 9.03 12.90
N ARG A 199 -6.69 8.47 13.38
CA ARG A 199 -6.32 8.54 14.78
C ARG A 199 -6.26 9.99 15.26
N LYS A 200 -5.56 10.86 14.51
CA LYS A 200 -5.43 12.29 14.83
C LYS A 200 -6.79 13.00 14.82
N ILE A 201 -7.63 12.76 13.82
CA ILE A 201 -9.01 13.28 13.76
C ILE A 201 -9.82 12.87 15.00
N LYS A 202 -9.71 11.63 15.45
CA LYS A 202 -10.40 11.15 16.66
C LYS A 202 -9.82 11.75 17.94
N GLU A 203 -8.50 11.85 18.05
CA GLU A 203 -7.81 12.40 19.23
C GLU A 203 -8.10 13.90 19.41
N GLU A 204 -8.13 14.65 18.33
CA GLU A 204 -8.41 16.09 18.33
C GLU A 204 -9.92 16.42 18.34
N GLY A 205 -10.79 15.41 18.23
CA GLY A 205 -12.24 15.59 18.24
C GLY A 205 -12.77 16.39 17.06
N LEU A 206 -12.13 16.27 15.89
CA LEU A 206 -12.49 17.06 14.69
C LEU A 206 -13.82 16.60 14.05
N VAL A 207 -14.34 15.45 14.41
CA VAL A 207 -15.66 14.95 14.04
C VAL A 207 -16.53 14.94 15.30
N THR A 208 -17.64 15.67 15.28
CA THR A 208 -18.51 15.89 16.45
C THR A 208 -19.86 15.21 16.27
N GLY A 209 -20.48 14.77 17.38
CA GLY A 209 -21.78 14.10 17.36
C GLY A 209 -21.74 12.65 16.87
N HIS A 210 -20.56 12.14 16.48
CA HIS A 210 -20.29 10.77 16.07
C HIS A 210 -19.08 10.21 16.84
N ASP A 211 -19.02 10.48 18.15
CA ASP A 211 -17.91 10.09 19.00
C ASP A 211 -17.69 8.57 18.93
N GLY A 212 -16.46 8.20 18.56
CA GLY A 212 -16.12 6.77 18.45
C GLY A 212 -16.64 6.07 17.20
N PHE A 213 -16.97 6.80 16.12
CA PHE A 213 -17.42 6.18 14.85
C PHE A 213 -16.55 4.97 14.46
N PRO A 214 -17.18 3.86 13.98
CA PRO A 214 -16.44 2.65 13.64
C PRO A 214 -15.57 2.85 12.40
N LEU A 215 -14.35 2.33 12.46
CA LEU A 215 -13.45 2.24 11.31
C LEU A 215 -13.11 0.78 11.05
N TYR A 216 -13.23 0.38 9.80
CA TYR A 216 -12.88 -0.97 9.35
C TYR A 216 -11.74 -0.93 8.37
N VAL A 217 -10.71 -1.76 8.58
CA VAL A 217 -9.73 -2.14 7.56
C VAL A 217 -10.12 -3.52 7.06
N ASP A 218 -10.74 -3.56 5.88
CA ASP A 218 -11.20 -4.81 5.27
C ASP A 218 -10.28 -5.26 4.14
N SER A 219 -9.10 -5.70 4.52
CA SER A 219 -8.08 -6.27 3.63
C SER A 219 -7.09 -7.09 4.46
N PRO A 220 -7.04 -8.43 4.27
CA PRO A 220 -6.07 -9.27 4.99
C PRO A 220 -4.63 -8.79 4.82
N LEU A 221 -4.23 -8.44 3.59
CA LEU A 221 -2.88 -7.94 3.34
C LEU A 221 -2.61 -6.61 4.05
N ALA A 222 -3.59 -5.69 4.14
CA ALA A 222 -3.42 -4.43 4.86
C ALA A 222 -3.29 -4.65 6.37
N VAL A 223 -3.99 -5.61 6.93
CA VAL A 223 -3.86 -6.02 8.33
C VAL A 223 -2.44 -6.54 8.60
N GLU A 224 -1.96 -7.47 7.78
CA GLU A 224 -0.60 -8.00 7.91
C GLU A 224 0.46 -6.89 7.71
N ALA A 225 0.27 -5.99 6.73
CA ALA A 225 1.17 -4.85 6.54
C ALA A 225 1.21 -3.93 7.78
N THR A 226 0.07 -3.69 8.43
CA THR A 226 0.02 -2.90 9.67
C THR A 226 0.82 -3.56 10.80
N HIS A 227 0.82 -4.90 10.89
CA HIS A 227 1.69 -5.62 11.82
C HIS A 227 3.18 -5.45 11.47
N VAL A 228 3.53 -5.45 10.18
CA VAL A 228 4.91 -5.20 9.73
C VAL A 228 5.35 -3.78 10.08
N PHE A 229 4.48 -2.77 9.90
CA PHE A 229 4.77 -1.40 10.34
C PHE A 229 5.08 -1.35 11.83
N ASN A 230 4.25 -1.96 12.67
CA ASN A 230 4.45 -2.02 14.12
C ASN A 230 5.73 -2.78 14.53
N LYS A 231 6.23 -3.69 13.72
CA LYS A 231 7.50 -4.41 13.96
C LYS A 231 8.72 -3.56 13.66
N ASN A 232 8.64 -2.63 12.69
CA ASN A 232 9.76 -1.85 12.17
C ASN A 232 9.77 -0.38 12.64
N ILE A 233 9.12 -0.07 13.76
CA ILE A 233 8.97 1.29 14.32
C ILE A 233 10.32 1.99 14.47
N SER A 234 11.28 1.37 15.14
CA SER A 234 12.54 2.02 15.54
C SER A 234 13.40 2.47 14.36
N GLU A 235 13.34 1.76 13.25
CA GLU A 235 14.16 2.04 12.06
C GLU A 235 13.47 3.00 11.09
N CYS A 236 12.15 2.93 10.97
CA CYS A 236 11.42 3.56 9.89
C CYS A 236 10.55 4.76 10.29
N PHE A 237 10.11 4.85 11.57
CA PHE A 237 9.18 5.91 11.97
C PHE A 237 9.90 7.24 12.16
N ASP A 238 9.20 8.33 11.80
CA ASP A 238 9.64 9.70 12.00
C ASP A 238 9.64 10.11 13.49
N GLU A 239 10.12 11.31 13.80
CA GLU A 239 10.20 11.80 15.18
C GLU A 239 8.82 11.97 15.81
N GLU A 240 7.80 12.43 15.06
CA GLU A 240 6.43 12.63 15.58
C GLU A 240 5.80 11.28 15.94
N ALA A 241 5.90 10.29 15.08
CA ALA A 241 5.41 8.94 15.35
C ALA A 241 6.17 8.28 16.51
N MET A 242 7.48 8.50 16.60
CA MET A 242 8.30 8.00 17.72
C MET A 242 7.92 8.65 19.05
N ASP A 243 7.60 9.93 19.08
CA ASP A 243 7.12 10.60 20.30
C ASP A 243 5.80 10.02 20.79
N LEU A 244 4.88 9.67 19.86
CA LEU A 244 3.65 8.95 20.23
C LEU A 244 3.96 7.59 20.85
N VAL A 245 4.85 6.81 20.21
CA VAL A 245 5.26 5.49 20.71
C VAL A 245 5.90 5.59 22.10
N ASN A 246 6.78 6.59 22.32
CA ASN A 246 7.41 6.81 23.62
C ASN A 246 6.41 7.20 24.73
N ARG A 247 5.27 7.79 24.35
CA ARG A 247 4.14 8.07 25.23
C ARG A 247 3.19 6.89 25.40
N GLY A 248 3.49 5.73 24.81
CA GLY A 248 2.66 4.53 24.85
C GLY A 248 1.45 4.56 23.92
N ILE A 249 1.44 5.47 22.94
CA ILE A 249 0.37 5.61 21.95
C ILE A 249 0.83 4.93 20.64
N ASN A 250 0.03 4.01 20.14
CA ASN A 250 0.30 3.43 18.81
C ASN A 250 -0.21 4.39 17.71
N PRO A 251 0.64 4.84 16.79
CA PRO A 251 0.27 5.82 15.76
C PRO A 251 -0.82 5.35 14.78
N ILE A 252 -0.96 4.04 14.59
CA ILE A 252 -1.84 3.41 13.59
C ILE A 252 -2.81 2.38 14.18
N ALA A 253 -2.92 2.29 15.51
CA ALA A 253 -3.89 1.44 16.20
C ALA A 253 -4.50 2.22 17.37
N PHE A 254 -5.83 2.27 17.42
CA PHE A 254 -6.59 3.11 18.35
C PHE A 254 -7.99 2.53 18.61
N PRO A 255 -8.69 2.96 19.67
CA PRO A 255 -10.04 2.50 19.95
C PRO A 255 -11.01 2.77 18.78
N GLY A 256 -11.83 1.78 18.45
CA GLY A 256 -12.78 1.85 17.32
C GLY A 256 -12.21 1.43 15.96
N LEU A 257 -10.92 1.05 15.89
CA LEU A 257 -10.36 0.37 14.71
C LEU A 257 -10.71 -1.11 14.75
N ASN A 258 -11.35 -1.58 13.68
CA ASN A 258 -11.72 -2.98 13.48
C ASN A 258 -10.95 -3.54 12.27
N LEU A 259 -10.26 -4.66 12.48
CA LEU A 259 -9.50 -5.35 11.44
C LEU A 259 -10.27 -6.56 10.96
N SER A 260 -10.66 -6.60 9.69
CA SER A 260 -11.42 -7.69 9.08
C SER A 260 -10.51 -8.57 8.22
N VAL A 261 -10.43 -9.84 8.58
CA VAL A 261 -9.62 -10.83 7.84
C VAL A 261 -10.52 -11.85 7.14
N SER A 262 -11.61 -12.32 7.78
CA SER A 262 -12.48 -13.33 7.20
C SER A 262 -13.44 -12.76 6.15
N SER A 263 -13.92 -13.63 5.26
CA SER A 263 -14.94 -13.24 4.27
C SER A 263 -16.30 -12.95 4.92
N ASP A 264 -16.57 -13.55 6.06
CA ASP A 264 -17.86 -13.35 6.75
C ASP A 264 -17.86 -12.02 7.52
N ASP A 265 -16.74 -11.61 8.11
CA ASP A 265 -16.58 -10.26 8.66
C ASP A 265 -16.77 -9.20 7.57
N SER A 266 -16.15 -9.40 6.41
CA SER A 266 -16.28 -8.51 5.25
C SER A 266 -17.74 -8.34 4.78
N LYS A 267 -18.49 -9.43 4.75
CA LYS A 267 -19.94 -9.39 4.43
C LYS A 267 -20.71 -8.63 5.50
N ALA A 268 -20.44 -8.91 6.78
CA ALA A 268 -21.13 -8.27 7.90
C ALA A 268 -21.01 -6.75 7.85
N ILE A 269 -19.83 -6.20 7.48
CA ILE A 269 -19.62 -4.76 7.31
C ILE A 269 -20.63 -4.14 6.34
N ASN A 270 -20.92 -4.82 5.22
CA ASN A 270 -21.85 -4.29 4.20
C ASN A 270 -23.32 -4.40 4.59
N PHE A 271 -23.70 -5.28 5.52
CA PHE A 271 -25.08 -5.46 5.98
C PHE A 271 -25.38 -4.69 7.27
N ASP A 272 -24.39 -4.16 7.92
CA ASP A 272 -24.56 -3.31 9.08
C ASP A 272 -24.92 -1.88 8.63
N SER A 273 -26.03 -1.35 9.15
CA SER A 273 -26.59 -0.05 8.80
C SER A 273 -25.97 1.13 9.56
N GLU A 274 -25.16 0.87 10.58
CA GLU A 274 -24.47 1.94 11.32
C GLU A 274 -23.49 2.67 10.39
N PRO A 275 -23.53 4.02 10.34
CA PRO A 275 -22.53 4.80 9.58
C PRO A 275 -21.11 4.54 10.02
N LYS A 276 -20.22 4.33 9.06
CA LYS A 276 -18.84 3.91 9.33
C LYS A 276 -17.85 4.37 8.28
N VAL A 277 -16.57 4.28 8.62
CA VAL A 277 -15.47 4.44 7.67
C VAL A 277 -14.92 3.07 7.30
N ILE A 278 -14.72 2.81 6.01
CA ILE A 278 -14.24 1.53 5.47
C ILE A 278 -13.02 1.78 4.61
N ILE A 279 -11.88 1.22 4.98
CA ILE A 279 -10.65 1.21 4.18
C ILE A 279 -10.50 -0.19 3.59
N SER A 280 -10.32 -0.30 2.28
CA SER A 280 -10.18 -1.61 1.64
C SER A 280 -9.29 -1.56 0.40
N ALA A 281 -8.54 -2.62 0.14
CA ALA A 281 -7.72 -2.78 -1.07
C ALA A 281 -8.57 -3.46 -2.20
N ALA A 282 -8.25 -3.22 -3.49
CA ALA A 282 -7.10 -2.48 -3.99
C ALA A 282 -7.40 -1.00 -4.20
N GLY A 283 -6.38 -0.15 -4.14
CA GLY A 283 -6.52 1.29 -4.22
C GLY A 283 -7.06 1.85 -5.55
N MET A 284 -6.97 1.09 -6.66
CA MET A 284 -7.51 1.47 -7.98
C MET A 284 -8.86 0.79 -8.30
N CYS A 285 -9.45 0.07 -7.36
CA CYS A 285 -10.77 -0.58 -7.44
C CYS A 285 -10.90 -1.73 -8.45
N ASP A 286 -9.83 -2.19 -9.08
CA ASP A 286 -9.90 -3.25 -10.10
C ASP A 286 -9.99 -4.66 -9.52
N ALA A 287 -9.55 -4.84 -8.29
CA ALA A 287 -9.55 -6.11 -7.57
C ALA A 287 -9.85 -5.90 -6.08
N GLY A 288 -9.93 -6.99 -5.33
CA GLY A 288 -10.06 -6.98 -3.88
C GLY A 288 -11.47 -6.73 -3.35
N ARG A 289 -11.55 -6.67 -2.03
CA ARG A 289 -12.81 -6.51 -1.29
C ARG A 289 -13.46 -5.15 -1.49
N ILE A 290 -12.70 -4.13 -1.83
CA ILE A 290 -13.19 -2.80 -2.16
C ILE A 290 -14.34 -2.84 -3.18
N ARG A 291 -14.29 -3.75 -4.16
CA ARG A 291 -15.34 -3.87 -5.17
C ARG A 291 -16.68 -4.28 -4.59
N HIS A 292 -16.70 -5.06 -3.51
CA HIS A 292 -17.92 -5.39 -2.79
C HIS A 292 -18.45 -4.18 -2.03
N HIS A 293 -17.58 -3.43 -1.35
CA HIS A 293 -17.99 -2.19 -0.68
C HIS A 293 -18.51 -1.16 -1.66
N LEU A 294 -17.88 -0.99 -2.83
CA LEU A 294 -18.36 -0.11 -3.88
C LEU A 294 -19.74 -0.54 -4.38
N LYS A 295 -19.96 -1.84 -4.61
CA LYS A 295 -21.29 -2.37 -5.02
C LYS A 295 -22.41 -2.01 -4.04
N HIS A 296 -22.11 -2.00 -2.74
CA HIS A 296 -23.09 -1.71 -1.68
C HIS A 296 -23.26 -0.23 -1.36
N ASN A 297 -22.32 0.64 -1.78
CA ASN A 297 -22.32 2.05 -1.37
C ASN A 297 -22.42 3.05 -2.54
N LEU A 298 -22.05 2.69 -3.78
CA LEU A 298 -22.07 3.64 -4.92
C LEU A 298 -23.44 4.19 -5.27
N TRP A 299 -24.50 3.41 -5.14
CA TRP A 299 -25.88 3.81 -5.45
C TRP A 299 -26.56 4.61 -4.32
N ARG A 300 -25.88 4.83 -3.20
CA ARG A 300 -26.39 5.49 -2.01
C ARG A 300 -25.89 6.94 -1.95
N GLN A 301 -26.82 7.90 -2.11
CA GLN A 301 -26.52 9.34 -2.11
C GLN A 301 -25.91 9.85 -0.80
N GLU A 302 -26.22 9.19 0.32
CA GLU A 302 -25.64 9.50 1.62
C GLU A 302 -24.19 9.09 1.78
N CYS A 303 -23.67 8.18 0.96
CA CYS A 303 -22.30 7.67 1.04
C CYS A 303 -21.29 8.57 0.30
N THR A 304 -20.04 8.46 0.71
CA THR A 304 -18.91 9.14 0.04
C THR A 304 -17.79 8.13 -0.24
N ILE A 305 -17.28 8.13 -1.47
CA ILE A 305 -16.08 7.40 -1.85
C ILE A 305 -14.92 8.38 -1.91
N VAL A 306 -13.87 8.12 -1.13
CA VAL A 306 -12.73 9.02 -0.98
C VAL A 306 -11.49 8.39 -1.61
N PHE A 307 -11.02 8.97 -2.69
CA PHE A 307 -9.76 8.58 -3.33
C PHE A 307 -8.60 9.40 -2.75
N ALA A 308 -7.64 8.74 -2.14
CA ALA A 308 -6.45 9.32 -1.54
C ALA A 308 -5.18 8.87 -2.26
N GLY A 309 -5.17 8.92 -3.59
CA GLY A 309 -4.02 8.50 -4.40
C GLY A 309 -4.33 8.43 -5.88
N TYR A 310 -3.25 8.31 -6.67
CA TYR A 310 -3.32 8.25 -8.13
C TYR A 310 -4.21 7.10 -8.63
N GLN A 311 -5.01 7.39 -9.66
CA GLN A 311 -5.83 6.42 -10.35
C GLN A 311 -5.37 6.29 -11.81
N ALA A 312 -4.88 5.11 -12.19
CA ALA A 312 -4.36 4.87 -13.53
C ALA A 312 -5.47 4.84 -14.58
N VAL A 313 -5.17 5.30 -15.78
CA VAL A 313 -6.09 5.24 -16.92
C VAL A 313 -6.54 3.81 -17.18
N GLY A 314 -7.84 3.60 -17.37
CA GLY A 314 -8.45 2.31 -17.62
C GLY A 314 -8.88 1.54 -16.36
N THR A 315 -8.64 2.08 -15.17
CA THR A 315 -9.11 1.48 -13.90
C THR A 315 -10.52 1.94 -13.53
N LEU A 316 -11.20 1.16 -12.70
CA LEU A 316 -12.52 1.54 -12.16
C LEU A 316 -12.43 2.83 -11.32
N GLY A 317 -11.38 2.95 -10.49
CA GLY A 317 -11.16 4.17 -9.70
C GLY A 317 -11.00 5.40 -10.58
N ARG A 318 -10.29 5.29 -11.70
CA ARG A 318 -10.16 6.37 -12.69
C ARG A 318 -11.50 6.78 -13.28
N SER A 319 -12.33 5.81 -13.68
CA SER A 319 -13.65 6.08 -14.22
C SER A 319 -14.55 6.82 -13.21
N LEU A 320 -14.48 6.47 -11.94
CA LEU A 320 -15.27 7.13 -10.88
C LEU A 320 -14.83 8.59 -10.68
N ILE A 321 -13.53 8.87 -10.62
CA ILE A 321 -13.04 10.26 -10.45
C ILE A 321 -13.28 11.13 -11.70
N GLU A 322 -13.44 10.52 -12.88
CA GLU A 322 -13.79 11.21 -14.12
C GLU A 322 -15.30 11.44 -14.24
N GLY A 323 -16.11 11.04 -13.25
CA GLY A 323 -17.54 11.32 -13.20
C GLY A 323 -18.40 10.28 -13.91
N ALA A 324 -18.01 9.01 -13.92
CA ALA A 324 -18.86 7.95 -14.45
C ALA A 324 -20.18 7.90 -13.67
N GLU A 325 -21.31 8.05 -14.36
CA GLU A 325 -22.65 7.97 -13.78
C GLU A 325 -23.08 6.52 -13.51
N VAL A 326 -22.47 5.56 -14.22
CA VAL A 326 -22.80 4.13 -14.14
C VAL A 326 -21.53 3.30 -14.30
N VAL A 327 -21.38 2.27 -13.47
CA VAL A 327 -20.26 1.32 -13.55
C VAL A 327 -20.72 -0.13 -13.55
N LYS A 328 -19.87 -1.05 -14.01
CA LYS A 328 -20.14 -2.50 -13.95
C LYS A 328 -19.33 -3.17 -12.86
N LEU A 329 -20.00 -3.78 -11.88
CA LEU A 329 -19.40 -4.56 -10.82
C LEU A 329 -20.01 -5.97 -10.77
N PHE A 330 -19.20 -6.99 -10.85
CA PHE A 330 -19.61 -8.41 -10.83
C PHE A 330 -20.68 -8.78 -11.87
N GLY A 331 -20.69 -8.07 -13.02
CA GLY A 331 -21.67 -8.26 -14.11
C GLY A 331 -22.97 -7.50 -13.94
N GLU A 332 -23.14 -6.79 -12.83
CA GLU A 332 -24.29 -5.90 -12.58
C GLU A 332 -23.95 -4.45 -12.91
N THR A 333 -24.94 -3.72 -13.37
CA THR A 333 -24.85 -2.26 -13.60
C THR A 333 -25.23 -1.55 -12.30
N ILE A 334 -24.37 -0.65 -11.83
CA ILE A 334 -24.54 0.11 -10.59
C ILE A 334 -24.51 1.60 -10.93
N ASP A 335 -25.54 2.32 -10.54
CA ASP A 335 -25.60 3.76 -10.63
C ASP A 335 -24.64 4.40 -9.61
N VAL A 336 -24.02 5.52 -9.95
CA VAL A 336 -23.09 6.26 -9.09
C VAL A 336 -23.80 7.49 -8.55
N GLU A 337 -24.45 7.34 -7.41
CA GLU A 337 -25.15 8.41 -6.69
C GLU A 337 -24.33 8.92 -5.48
N ALA A 338 -23.38 8.11 -5.01
CA ALA A 338 -22.49 8.48 -3.92
C ALA A 338 -21.58 9.66 -4.31
N GLU A 339 -21.26 10.50 -3.35
CA GLU A 339 -20.30 11.57 -3.52
C GLU A 339 -18.90 10.98 -3.80
N ILE A 340 -18.25 11.43 -4.87
CA ILE A 340 -16.86 11.05 -5.19
C ILE A 340 -15.93 12.20 -4.85
N VAL A 341 -14.97 11.97 -3.97
CA VAL A 341 -13.99 12.97 -3.52
C VAL A 341 -12.57 12.48 -3.76
N CYS A 342 -11.73 13.37 -4.28
CA CYS A 342 -10.29 13.14 -4.36
C CYS A 342 -9.60 14.01 -3.32
N LEU A 343 -8.86 13.40 -2.40
CA LEU A 343 -7.89 14.10 -1.57
C LEU A 343 -6.57 14.08 -2.33
N ASP A 344 -6.01 15.24 -2.58
CA ASP A 344 -4.69 15.36 -3.18
C ASP A 344 -3.67 14.71 -2.23
N GLY A 345 -2.94 13.70 -2.74
CA GLY A 345 -2.05 12.86 -1.95
C GLY A 345 -0.58 13.15 -2.21
#